data_7ee0aad13fbd973e23191443edde89ea
#
_entry.id   7ee0aad13fbd973e23191443edde89ea
#
_cell.length_a   1.000
_cell.length_b   1.000
_cell.length_c   1.000
_cell.angle_alpha   90.00
_cell.angle_beta   90.00
_cell.angle_gamma   90.00
#
_symmetry.space_group_name_H-M   'P 1'
#
loop_
_entity.id
_entity.type
_entity.pdbx_description
1 polymer ?
#
loop_
_entity_poly.entity_id
_entity_poly.type
_entity_poly.pdbx_seq_one_letter_code
_entity_poly.pdbx_strand_id
1 'polypeptide(L)'
;MAGSKPSAATVDLTGVHVLIVEDDEDSRQLLATFLKYCGALVTMCHSTESALEDLAEYRPHVIVSDLSLPGADGLQFIRALRRLEPEAGGDVPAIAVSAYDKDFTAIEARTAGYTGYLAKPVNLDDLVTLVHDLVNP
;
A
#
# COMPACT_ATOMS: atom_id res chain seq x y z
N MET A 1 -25.11 -1.35 12.97
CA MET A 1 -24.71 -1.00 14.34
C MET A 1 -23.79 0.18 14.32
N ALA A 2 -24.16 1.21 15.00
CA ALA A 2 -23.32 2.40 15.11
C ALA A 2 -21.98 2.01 15.77
N GLY A 3 -20.89 2.54 15.26
CA GLY A 3 -19.57 2.32 15.82
C GLY A 3 -18.84 1.08 15.33
N SER A 4 -19.49 0.23 14.55
CA SER A 4 -18.81 -0.94 13.98
C SER A 4 -18.06 -0.56 12.73
N LYS A 5 -16.80 -1.05 12.61
CA LYS A 5 -16.07 -0.94 11.36
C LYS A 5 -16.71 -1.84 10.31
N PRO A 6 -16.77 -1.42 9.03
CA PRO A 6 -17.18 -2.34 7.98
C PRO A 6 -16.20 -3.51 7.92
N SER A 7 -16.72 -4.69 7.71
CA SER A 7 -15.86 -5.86 7.48
C SER A 7 -15.36 -5.83 6.04
N ALA A 8 -14.34 -6.63 5.74
CA ALA A 8 -13.82 -6.77 4.39
C ALA A 8 -14.93 -7.16 3.41
N ALA A 9 -15.91 -7.96 3.86
CA ALA A 9 -17.02 -8.40 3.02
C ALA A 9 -17.92 -7.26 2.58
N THR A 10 -17.92 -6.11 3.29
CA THR A 10 -18.76 -4.96 2.96
C THR A 10 -18.00 -3.86 2.25
N VAL A 11 -16.66 -3.97 2.13
CA VAL A 11 -15.85 -2.99 1.41
C VAL A 11 -15.77 -3.39 -0.06
N ASP A 12 -16.19 -2.48 -0.93
CA ASP A 12 -16.14 -2.69 -2.36
C ASP A 12 -15.01 -1.87 -2.97
N LEU A 13 -14.00 -2.56 -3.51
CA LEU A 13 -12.85 -1.94 -4.16
C LEU A 13 -12.92 -2.06 -5.69
N THR A 14 -14.10 -2.31 -6.25
CA THR A 14 -14.27 -2.39 -7.70
C THR A 14 -13.77 -1.09 -8.36
N GLY A 15 -12.92 -1.25 -9.37
CA GLY A 15 -12.34 -0.11 -10.08
C GLY A 15 -11.09 0.47 -9.43
N VAL A 16 -10.71 0.00 -8.24
CA VAL A 16 -9.50 0.45 -7.55
C VAL A 16 -8.33 -0.44 -7.96
N HIS A 17 -7.25 0.19 -8.41
CA HIS A 17 -6.02 -0.52 -8.74
C HIS A 17 -4.99 -0.33 -7.63
N VAL A 18 -4.54 -1.42 -7.04
CA VAL A 18 -3.56 -1.44 -5.95
C VAL A 18 -2.24 -2.00 -6.46
N LEU A 19 -1.16 -1.27 -6.22
CA LEU A 19 0.20 -1.76 -6.48
C LEU A 19 0.78 -2.24 -5.16
N ILE A 20 1.15 -3.52 -5.10
CA ILE A 20 1.76 -4.12 -3.90
C ILE A 20 3.25 -4.27 -4.13
N VAL A 21 4.05 -3.77 -3.19
CA VAL A 21 5.51 -3.91 -3.20
C VAL A 21 5.91 -4.71 -1.98
N GLU A 22 6.22 -6.00 -2.17
CA GLU A 22 6.52 -6.94 -1.11
C GLU A 22 7.42 -8.05 -1.68
N ASP A 23 8.56 -8.29 -1.06
CA ASP A 23 9.50 -9.31 -1.53
C ASP A 23 9.14 -10.72 -1.08
N ASP A 24 8.44 -10.87 0.06
CA ASP A 24 8.00 -12.18 0.53
C ASP A 24 6.82 -12.67 -0.31
N GLU A 25 7.01 -13.80 -0.98
CA GLU A 25 6.00 -14.30 -1.90
C GLU A 25 4.68 -14.63 -1.23
N ASP A 26 4.71 -15.27 -0.07
CA ASP A 26 3.49 -15.65 0.64
C ASP A 26 2.71 -14.43 1.11
N SER A 27 3.40 -13.45 1.68
CA SER A 27 2.78 -12.19 2.10
C SER A 27 2.18 -11.45 0.91
N ARG A 28 2.92 -11.38 -0.18
CA ARG A 28 2.47 -10.71 -1.41
C ARG A 28 1.21 -11.36 -1.95
N GLN A 29 1.20 -12.69 -2.03
CA GLN A 29 0.04 -13.43 -2.53
C GLN A 29 -1.17 -13.29 -1.61
N LEU A 30 -0.96 -13.31 -0.31
CA LEU A 30 -2.05 -13.14 0.66
C LEU A 30 -2.73 -11.78 0.51
N LEU A 31 -1.93 -10.72 0.46
CA LEU A 31 -2.47 -9.37 0.29
C LEU A 31 -3.21 -9.24 -1.05
N ALA A 32 -2.61 -9.75 -2.12
CA ALA A 32 -3.20 -9.70 -3.45
C ALA A 32 -4.53 -10.44 -3.51
N THR A 33 -4.58 -11.65 -2.96
CA THR A 33 -5.78 -12.48 -2.97
C THR A 33 -6.92 -11.78 -2.23
N PHE A 34 -6.61 -11.21 -1.07
CA PHE A 34 -7.63 -10.54 -0.27
C PHE A 34 -8.17 -9.28 -0.95
N LEU A 35 -7.28 -8.47 -1.51
CA LEU A 35 -7.69 -7.27 -2.22
C LEU A 35 -8.52 -7.59 -3.47
N LYS A 36 -8.12 -8.61 -4.20
CA LYS A 36 -8.90 -9.09 -5.36
C LYS A 36 -10.27 -9.58 -4.94
N TYR A 37 -10.37 -10.26 -3.81
CA TYR A 37 -11.64 -10.70 -3.26
C TYR A 37 -12.58 -9.52 -3.04
N CYS A 38 -12.05 -8.38 -2.66
CA CYS A 38 -12.82 -7.15 -2.46
C CYS A 38 -13.11 -6.39 -3.78
N GLY A 39 -12.65 -6.91 -4.91
CA GLY A 39 -12.93 -6.33 -6.22
C GLY A 39 -11.80 -5.51 -6.83
N ALA A 40 -10.67 -5.35 -6.13
CA ALA A 40 -9.55 -4.55 -6.63
C ALA A 40 -8.82 -5.23 -7.78
N LEU A 41 -8.26 -4.42 -8.66
CA LEU A 41 -7.21 -4.86 -9.58
C LEU A 41 -5.88 -4.74 -8.84
N VAL A 42 -5.01 -5.74 -8.98
CA VAL A 42 -3.75 -5.77 -8.24
C VAL A 42 -2.58 -6.02 -9.17
N THR A 43 -1.56 -5.17 -9.06
CA THR A 43 -0.25 -5.40 -9.66
C THR A 43 0.73 -5.70 -8.53
N MET A 44 1.46 -6.80 -8.66
CA MET A 44 2.41 -7.24 -7.63
C MET A 44 3.84 -6.98 -8.08
N CYS A 45 4.63 -6.36 -7.20
CA CYS A 45 6.04 -6.10 -7.43
C CYS A 45 6.84 -6.68 -6.27
N HIS A 46 8.02 -7.23 -6.56
CA HIS A 46 8.88 -7.79 -5.53
C HIS A 46 10.04 -6.86 -5.17
N SER A 47 10.15 -5.71 -5.83
CA SER A 47 11.19 -4.74 -5.57
C SER A 47 10.70 -3.32 -5.81
N THR A 48 11.40 -2.36 -5.22
CA THR A 48 11.11 -0.94 -5.43
C THR A 48 11.40 -0.48 -6.84
N GLU A 49 12.43 -1.05 -7.47
CA GLU A 49 12.79 -0.74 -8.85
C GLU A 49 11.67 -1.13 -9.80
N SER A 50 11.16 -2.35 -9.64
CA SER A 50 10.03 -2.85 -10.43
C SER A 50 8.79 -1.99 -10.20
N ALA A 51 8.55 -1.57 -8.96
CA ALA A 51 7.41 -0.72 -8.63
C ALA A 51 7.47 0.64 -9.31
N LEU A 52 8.64 1.27 -9.34
CA LEU A 52 8.79 2.57 -10.00
C LEU A 52 8.59 2.46 -11.51
N GLU A 53 9.03 1.36 -12.12
CA GLU A 53 8.79 1.10 -13.53
C GLU A 53 7.30 0.89 -13.82
N ASP A 54 6.64 0.07 -13.00
CA ASP A 54 5.24 -0.26 -13.18
C ASP A 54 4.32 0.92 -12.90
N LEU A 55 4.74 1.86 -12.08
CA LEU A 55 3.95 3.04 -11.75
C LEU A 55 3.55 3.84 -12.98
N ALA A 56 4.49 4.05 -13.89
CA ALA A 56 4.23 4.81 -15.11
C ALA A 56 3.27 4.09 -16.05
N GLU A 57 3.35 2.76 -16.09
CA GLU A 57 2.54 1.94 -16.98
C GLU A 57 1.14 1.70 -16.46
N TYR A 58 1.01 1.33 -15.19
CA TYR A 58 -0.27 0.86 -14.62
C TYR A 58 -1.06 1.92 -13.88
N ARG A 59 -0.43 3.01 -13.47
CA ARG A 59 -1.07 4.15 -12.79
C ARG A 59 -2.02 3.72 -11.66
N PRO A 60 -1.48 3.11 -10.59
CA PRO A 60 -2.33 2.65 -9.50
C PRO A 60 -2.99 3.79 -8.75
N HIS A 61 -4.11 3.50 -8.09
CA HIS A 61 -4.80 4.44 -7.24
C HIS A 61 -4.20 4.49 -5.84
N VAL A 62 -3.51 3.42 -5.41
CA VAL A 62 -2.89 3.31 -4.10
C VAL A 62 -1.75 2.30 -4.16
N ILE A 63 -0.73 2.54 -3.34
CA ILE A 63 0.42 1.64 -3.21
C ILE A 63 0.43 1.08 -1.80
N VAL A 64 0.71 -0.22 -1.67
CA VAL A 64 0.96 -0.89 -0.39
C VAL A 64 2.39 -1.40 -0.43
N SER A 65 3.26 -0.85 0.42
CA SER A 65 4.69 -1.13 0.37
C SER A 65 5.22 -1.61 1.73
N ASP A 66 5.96 -2.72 1.71
CA ASP A 66 6.71 -3.16 2.88
C ASP A 66 7.90 -2.22 3.08
N LEU A 67 8.13 -1.78 4.32
CA LEU A 67 9.29 -0.94 4.64
C LEU A 67 10.60 -1.70 4.63
N SER A 68 10.57 -3.02 4.84
CA SER A 68 11.76 -3.87 4.98
C SER A 68 12.10 -4.58 3.67
N LEU A 69 12.27 -3.81 2.60
CA LEU A 69 12.60 -4.38 1.28
C LEU A 69 14.12 -4.50 1.11
N PRO A 70 14.61 -5.56 0.45
CA PRO A 70 16.05 -5.69 0.18
C PRO A 70 16.51 -4.65 -0.83
N GLY A 71 17.76 -4.21 -0.66
CA GLY A 71 18.41 -3.26 -1.56
C GLY A 71 18.05 -1.82 -1.24
N ALA A 72 16.91 -1.36 -1.71
CA ALA A 72 16.36 -0.05 -1.37
C ALA A 72 15.20 -0.26 -0.43
N ASP A 73 15.24 0.33 0.77
CA ASP A 73 14.15 0.17 1.74
C ASP A 73 12.90 0.97 1.33
N GLY A 74 11.82 0.73 2.03
CA GLY A 74 10.55 1.38 1.73
C GLY A 74 10.58 2.89 1.96
N LEU A 75 11.47 3.40 2.80
CA LEU A 75 11.62 4.84 3.00
C LEU A 75 12.30 5.50 1.80
N GLN A 76 13.32 4.86 1.26
CA GLN A 76 13.97 5.34 0.03
C GLN A 76 13.00 5.33 -1.14
N PHE A 77 12.19 4.28 -1.24
CA PHE A 77 11.18 4.16 -2.29
C PHE A 77 10.20 5.33 -2.24
N ILE A 78 9.61 5.60 -1.06
CA ILE A 78 8.60 6.66 -0.96
C ILE A 78 9.20 8.03 -1.24
N ARG A 79 10.46 8.27 -0.85
CA ARG A 79 11.13 9.52 -1.15
C ARG A 79 11.32 9.70 -2.65
N ALA A 80 11.73 8.64 -3.33
CA ALA A 80 11.86 8.67 -4.80
C ALA A 80 10.52 8.91 -5.47
N LEU A 81 9.46 8.24 -5.00
CA LEU A 81 8.11 8.40 -5.50
C LEU A 81 7.64 9.85 -5.38
N ARG A 82 7.83 10.47 -4.22
CA ARG A 82 7.36 11.84 -3.97
C ARG A 82 8.10 12.90 -4.76
N ARG A 83 9.26 12.57 -5.35
CA ARG A 83 9.99 13.47 -6.25
C ARG A 83 9.42 13.49 -7.65
N LEU A 84 8.58 12.51 -8.00
CA LEU A 84 7.93 12.48 -9.31
C LEU A 84 6.85 13.56 -9.40
N GLU A 85 6.61 14.03 -10.61
CA GLU A 85 5.49 14.95 -10.84
C GLU A 85 4.17 14.24 -10.51
N PRO A 86 3.11 14.99 -10.10
CA PRO A 86 1.82 14.38 -9.83
C PRO A 86 1.28 13.56 -11.01
N GLU A 87 1.50 14.01 -12.24
CA GLU A 87 1.07 13.30 -13.44
C GLU A 87 1.77 11.96 -13.61
N ALA A 88 2.96 11.82 -13.02
CA ALA A 88 3.73 10.58 -13.05
C ALA A 88 3.48 9.70 -11.81
N GLY A 89 2.56 10.09 -10.94
CA GLY A 89 2.21 9.34 -9.74
C GLY A 89 2.87 9.83 -8.47
N GLY A 90 3.50 11.01 -8.47
CA GLY A 90 4.24 11.52 -7.32
C GLY A 90 3.40 11.77 -6.08
N ASP A 91 2.08 11.90 -6.20
CA ASP A 91 1.17 12.14 -5.08
C ASP A 91 0.23 10.96 -4.81
N VAL A 92 0.46 9.79 -5.42
CA VAL A 92 -0.39 8.63 -5.23
C VAL A 92 -0.41 8.23 -3.74
N PRO A 93 -1.58 7.95 -3.16
CA PRO A 93 -1.64 7.48 -1.77
C PRO A 93 -0.81 6.22 -1.59
N ALA A 94 -0.08 6.13 -0.49
CA ALA A 94 0.79 4.99 -0.22
C ALA A 94 0.66 4.58 1.25
N ILE A 95 0.52 3.27 1.46
CA ILE A 95 0.42 2.65 2.78
C ILE A 95 1.72 1.91 3.05
N ALA A 96 2.36 2.24 4.17
CA ALA A 96 3.53 1.50 4.64
C ALA A 96 3.09 0.32 5.49
N VAL A 97 3.74 -0.83 5.30
CA VAL A 97 3.54 -2.02 6.12
C VAL A 97 4.87 -2.39 6.74
N SER A 98 4.91 -2.62 8.04
CA SER A 98 6.16 -2.89 8.74
C SER A 98 5.99 -3.91 9.86
N ALA A 99 7.02 -4.76 10.04
CA ALA A 99 7.07 -5.69 11.15
C ALA A 99 7.36 -5.00 12.48
N TYR A 100 7.81 -3.74 12.44
CA TYR A 100 8.14 -2.99 13.63
C TYR A 100 6.94 -2.16 14.06
N ASP A 101 6.32 -2.59 15.15
CA ASP A 101 5.17 -1.89 15.72
C ASP A 101 5.67 -0.87 16.75
N LYS A 102 6.25 0.22 16.26
CA LYS A 102 6.73 1.31 17.11
C LYS A 102 6.25 2.63 16.55
N ASP A 103 5.83 3.51 17.43
CA ASP A 103 5.41 4.86 17.07
C ASP A 103 6.45 5.58 16.23
N PHE A 104 7.73 5.35 16.54
CA PHE A 104 8.84 5.92 15.80
C PHE A 104 8.79 5.54 14.33
N THR A 105 8.53 4.26 14.01
CA THR A 105 8.46 3.80 12.61
C THR A 105 7.29 4.43 11.86
N ALA A 106 6.15 4.58 12.50
CA ALA A 106 4.99 5.23 11.88
C ALA A 106 5.29 6.71 11.59
N ILE A 107 5.93 7.40 12.53
CA ILE A 107 6.31 8.80 12.35
C ILE A 107 7.31 8.94 11.20
N GLU A 108 8.33 8.07 11.16
CA GLU A 108 9.31 8.06 10.07
C GLU A 108 8.65 7.85 8.71
N ALA A 109 7.74 6.89 8.64
CA ALA A 109 7.06 6.57 7.38
C ALA A 109 6.24 7.78 6.88
N ARG A 110 5.50 8.42 7.76
CA ARG A 110 4.71 9.59 7.40
C ARG A 110 5.60 10.76 7.00
N THR A 111 6.66 11.00 7.75
CA THR A 111 7.62 12.08 7.45
C THR A 111 8.26 11.86 6.08
N ALA A 112 8.54 10.62 5.72
CA ALA A 112 9.13 10.29 4.43
C ALA A 112 8.14 10.44 3.27
N GLY A 113 6.82 10.36 3.53
CA GLY A 113 5.81 10.58 2.50
C GLY A 113 4.69 9.55 2.40
N TYR A 114 4.64 8.57 3.30
CA TYR A 114 3.52 7.63 3.33
C TYR A 114 2.25 8.28 3.86
N THR A 115 1.12 7.89 3.28
CA THR A 115 -0.19 8.42 3.66
C THR A 115 -0.80 7.62 4.82
N GLY A 116 -0.47 6.33 4.91
CA GLY A 116 -0.96 5.45 5.96
C GLY A 116 0.10 4.47 6.42
N TYR A 117 -0.16 3.80 7.54
CA TYR A 117 0.77 2.85 8.13
C TYR A 117 0.01 1.70 8.80
N LEU A 118 0.45 0.47 8.54
CA LEU A 118 -0.08 -0.72 9.19
C LEU A 118 1.07 -1.59 9.71
N ALA A 119 0.95 -2.06 10.94
CA ALA A 119 1.92 -2.97 11.53
C ALA A 119 1.61 -4.41 11.11
N LYS A 120 2.66 -5.24 10.98
CA LYS A 120 2.49 -6.69 10.77
C LYS A 120 2.27 -7.39 12.10
N PRO A 121 1.45 -8.44 12.16
CA PRO A 121 0.71 -9.02 11.03
C PRO A 121 -0.44 -8.10 10.61
N VAL A 122 -0.59 -7.90 9.31
CA VAL A 122 -1.60 -6.98 8.77
C VAL A 122 -3.00 -7.53 9.05
N ASN A 123 -3.83 -6.68 9.66
CA ASN A 123 -5.25 -6.97 9.74
C ASN A 123 -5.87 -6.64 8.38
N LEU A 124 -6.41 -7.65 7.71
CA LEU A 124 -6.88 -7.50 6.34
C LEU A 124 -8.12 -6.60 6.24
N ASP A 125 -8.98 -6.60 7.26
CA ASP A 125 -10.12 -5.67 7.30
C ASP A 125 -9.63 -4.22 7.39
N ASP A 126 -8.62 -3.97 8.23
CA ASP A 126 -8.03 -2.63 8.35
C ASP A 126 -7.39 -2.19 7.04
N LEU A 127 -6.73 -3.11 6.35
CA LEU A 127 -6.09 -2.82 5.06
C LEU A 127 -7.14 -2.36 4.02
N VAL A 128 -8.20 -3.12 3.83
CA VAL A 128 -9.21 -2.79 2.82
C VAL A 128 -9.96 -1.51 3.18
N THR A 129 -10.20 -1.28 4.46
CA THR A 129 -10.84 -0.05 4.92
C THR A 129 -9.95 1.16 4.64
N LEU A 130 -8.65 1.03 4.94
CA LEU A 130 -7.69 2.11 4.70
C LEU A 130 -7.54 2.40 3.20
N VAL A 131 -7.44 1.36 2.38
CA VAL A 131 -7.39 1.52 0.92
C VAL A 131 -8.63 2.27 0.44
N HIS A 132 -9.81 1.84 0.86
CA HIS A 132 -11.07 2.47 0.47
C HIS A 132 -11.07 3.95 0.87
N ASP A 133 -10.68 4.26 2.10
CA ASP A 133 -10.70 5.63 2.61
C ASP A 133 -9.72 6.54 1.87
N LEU A 134 -8.56 6.01 1.48
CA LEU A 134 -7.56 6.80 0.77
C LEU A 134 -7.94 7.11 -0.68
N VAL A 135 -8.69 6.22 -1.34
CA VAL A 135 -9.12 6.43 -2.72
C VAL A 135 -10.49 7.12 -2.81
N ASN A 136 -11.20 7.21 -1.69
CA ASN A 136 -12.51 7.90 -1.58
C ASN A 136 -12.46 8.86 -0.39
N PRO A 137 -11.66 9.92 -0.46
CA PRO A 137 -11.49 10.84 0.65
C PRO A 137 -12.74 11.68 0.94
#